data_f4d9809f6d084aa123b591575b8d1baa
#
_entry.id   f4d9809f6d084aa123b591575b8d1baa
#
_cell.length_a   1.000
_cell.length_b   1.000
_cell.length_c   1.000
_cell.angle_alpha   90.00
_cell.angle_beta   90.00
_cell.angle_gamma   90.00
#
_symmetry.space_group_name_H-M   'P 1'
#
loop_
_entity.id
_entity.type
_entity.pdbx_description
1 polymer ?
#
loop_
_entity_poly.entity_id
_entity_poly.type
_entity_poly.pdbx_seq_one_letter_code
_entity_poly.pdbx_strand_id
1 'polypeptide(L)' 'LDYQFVFVFDNEPRNREIVKKIERTAQLGHKVVIFPKEIQEKDLNDMFLSGLNVQEVVESNIYQGLEAKLKLQTWKRT' A
#
# COMPACT_ATOMS: atom_id res chain seq x y z
N LEU A 1 9.70 -5.04 -23.62
CA LEU A 1 8.92 -5.61 -22.50
C LEU A 1 8.81 -4.58 -21.40
N ASP A 2 7.57 -4.13 -21.18
CA ASP A 2 7.29 -3.20 -20.09
C ASP A 2 6.99 -3.99 -18.84
N TYR A 3 7.95 -4.03 -17.93
CA TYR A 3 7.71 -4.59 -16.62
C TYR A 3 7.19 -3.48 -15.72
N GLN A 4 6.02 -3.72 -15.15
CA GLN A 4 5.47 -2.81 -14.17
C GLN A 4 5.65 -3.42 -12.79
N PHE A 5 6.38 -2.72 -11.95
CA PHE A 5 6.55 -3.13 -10.57
C PHE A 5 5.54 -2.40 -9.70
N VAL A 6 4.89 -3.16 -8.83
CA VAL A 6 4.01 -2.61 -7.82
C VAL A 6 4.61 -2.96 -6.48
N PHE A 7 4.88 -1.94 -5.66
CA PHE A 7 5.45 -2.15 -4.34
C PHE A 7 4.33 -2.36 -3.33
N VAL A 8 4.47 -3.40 -2.53
CA VAL A 8 3.52 -3.73 -1.46
C VAL A 8 4.27 -3.76 -0.15
N PHE A 9 3.97 -2.84 0.73
CA PHE A 9 4.53 -2.78 2.08
C PHE A 9 3.50 -3.27 3.09
N ASP A 10 3.96 -3.59 4.30
CA ASP A 10 3.06 -4.00 5.37
C ASP A 10 2.02 -2.90 5.66
N ASN A 11 0.82 -3.32 6.01
CA ASN A 11 -0.28 -2.41 6.34
C ASN A 11 -0.13 -1.93 7.79
N GLU A 12 0.86 -1.07 8.01
CA GLU A 12 1.20 -0.54 9.32
C GLU A 12 1.23 0.99 9.28
N PRO A 13 0.06 1.65 9.33
CA PRO A 13 0.00 3.11 9.21
C PRO A 13 0.65 3.87 10.37
N ARG A 14 0.94 3.20 11.47
CA ARG A 14 1.63 3.81 12.62
C ARG A 14 3.13 3.60 12.59
N ASN A 15 3.63 2.78 11.67
CA ASN A 15 5.05 2.50 11.54
C ASN A 15 5.71 3.54 10.66
N ARG A 16 6.52 4.43 11.26
CA ARG A 16 7.17 5.53 10.54
C ARG A 16 8.08 5.06 9.42
N GLU A 17 8.75 3.92 9.60
CA GLU A 17 9.62 3.38 8.56
C GLU A 17 8.83 2.96 7.33
N ILE A 18 7.69 2.31 7.52
CA ILE A 18 6.80 1.92 6.42
C ILE A 18 6.26 3.16 5.73
N VAL A 19 5.80 4.17 6.49
CA VAL A 19 5.29 5.43 5.94
C VAL A 19 6.36 6.09 5.06
N LYS A 20 7.61 6.16 5.53
CA LYS A 20 8.71 6.74 4.76
C LYS A 20 9.00 5.96 3.48
N LYS A 21 8.94 4.64 3.54
CA LYS A 21 9.16 3.80 2.36
C LYS A 21 8.09 4.03 1.30
N ILE A 22 6.83 4.11 1.71
CA ILE A 22 5.73 4.39 0.79
C ILE A 22 5.89 5.78 0.17
N GLU A 23 6.22 6.77 1.00
CA GLU A 23 6.42 8.13 0.54
C GLU A 23 7.53 8.21 -0.51
N ARG A 24 8.67 7.58 -0.22
CA ARG A 24 9.80 7.56 -1.14
C ARG A 24 9.44 6.85 -2.44
N THR A 25 8.75 5.71 -2.36
CA THR A 25 8.32 4.96 -3.52
C THR A 25 7.41 5.81 -4.42
N ALA A 26 6.47 6.54 -3.82
CA ALA A 26 5.59 7.44 -4.55
C ALA A 26 6.36 8.61 -5.17
N GLN A 27 7.32 9.18 -4.45
CA GLN A 27 8.17 10.27 -4.96
C GLN A 27 8.98 9.86 -6.16
N LEU A 28 9.42 8.61 -6.21
CA LEU A 28 10.17 8.07 -7.33
C LEU A 28 9.29 7.70 -8.53
N GLY A 29 7.99 7.88 -8.41
CA GLY A 29 7.04 7.63 -9.50
C GLY A 29 6.62 6.18 -9.64
N HIS A 30 6.92 5.34 -8.68
CA HIS A 30 6.53 3.93 -8.70
C HIS A 30 5.11 3.73 -8.20
N LYS A 31 4.49 2.64 -8.66
CA LYS A 31 3.19 2.22 -8.17
C LYS A 31 3.34 1.57 -6.80
N VAL A 32 2.44 1.89 -5.90
CA VAL A 32 2.44 1.36 -4.55
C VAL A 32 1.02 1.04 -4.10
N VAL A 33 0.88 -0.04 -3.33
CA VAL A 33 -0.41 -0.41 -2.75
C VAL A 33 -0.57 0.32 -1.42
N ILE A 34 -1.71 0.99 -1.25
CA ILE A 34 -2.09 1.63 0.01
C ILE A 34 -3.44 1.05 0.40
N PHE A 35 -3.48 0.30 1.51
CA PHE A 35 -4.66 -0.44 1.89
C PHE A 35 -5.77 0.47 2.42
N PRO A 36 -7.04 0.13 2.17
CA PRO A 36 -8.16 0.90 2.71
C PRO A 36 -8.29 0.67 4.22
N LYS A 37 -8.99 1.58 4.89
CA LYS A 37 -9.15 1.55 6.36
C LYS A 37 -9.88 0.30 6.86
N GLU A 38 -10.71 -0.29 6.04
CA GLU A 38 -11.48 -1.49 6.38
C GLU A 38 -10.60 -2.71 6.58
N ILE A 39 -9.38 -2.69 5.99
CA ILE A 39 -8.45 -3.81 6.12
C ILE A 39 -7.53 -3.54 7.29
N GLN A 40 -7.62 -4.37 8.32
CA GLN A 40 -6.82 -4.23 9.53
C GLN A 40 -5.66 -5.21 9.59
N GLU A 41 -5.67 -6.22 8.75
CA GLU A 41 -4.60 -7.20 8.67
C GLU A 41 -3.28 -6.52 8.28
N LYS A 42 -2.20 -6.94 8.92
CA LYS A 42 -0.91 -6.30 8.80
C LYS A 42 -0.20 -6.58 7.47
N ASP A 43 -0.32 -7.78 6.95
CA ASP A 43 0.37 -8.19 5.74
C ASP A 43 -0.50 -9.09 4.87
N LEU A 44 0.02 -9.42 3.67
CA LEU A 44 -0.74 -10.21 2.70
C LEU A 44 -1.05 -11.61 3.22
N ASN A 45 -0.16 -12.19 4.00
CA ASN A 45 -0.39 -13.52 4.54
C ASN A 45 -1.55 -13.52 5.53
N ASP A 46 -1.60 -12.53 6.42
CA ASP A 46 -2.69 -12.37 7.37
C ASP A 46 -4.01 -12.12 6.64
N MET A 47 -3.99 -11.35 5.57
CA MET A 47 -5.18 -11.09 4.76
C MET A 47 -5.70 -12.38 4.13
N PHE A 48 -4.79 -13.19 3.59
CA PHE A 48 -5.14 -14.48 3.01
C PHE A 48 -5.77 -15.40 4.06
N LEU A 49 -5.15 -15.47 5.23
CA LEU A 49 -5.63 -16.34 6.32
C LEU A 49 -6.99 -15.87 6.86
N SER A 50 -7.30 -14.57 6.75
CA SER A 50 -8.58 -14.01 7.15
C SER A 50 -9.68 -14.22 6.09
N GLY A 51 -9.35 -14.81 4.96
CA GLY A 51 -10.33 -15.10 3.91
C GLY A 51 -10.49 -13.99 2.89
N LEU A 52 -9.62 -12.98 2.89
CA LEU A 52 -9.66 -11.91 1.89
C LEU A 52 -9.11 -12.40 0.56
N ASN A 53 -9.68 -11.86 -0.53
CA ASN A 53 -9.13 -12.08 -1.86
C ASN A 53 -7.96 -11.12 -2.05
N VAL A 54 -6.74 -11.63 -1.79
CA VAL A 54 -5.52 -10.82 -1.80
C VAL A 54 -5.26 -10.16 -3.15
N GLN A 55 -5.48 -10.89 -4.24
CA GLN A 55 -5.28 -10.33 -5.58
C GLN A 55 -6.19 -9.13 -5.82
N GLU A 56 -7.46 -9.26 -5.47
CA GLU A 56 -8.42 -8.17 -5.61
C GLU A 56 -8.05 -6.97 -4.74
N VAL A 57 -7.66 -7.23 -3.48
CA VAL A 57 -7.24 -6.18 -2.56
C VAL A 57 -6.06 -5.39 -3.12
N VAL A 58 -5.05 -6.10 -3.63
CA VAL A 58 -3.88 -5.45 -4.21
C VAL A 58 -4.26 -4.66 -5.45
N GLU A 59 -4.96 -5.29 -6.40
CA GLU A 59 -5.30 -4.65 -7.67
C GLU A 59 -6.21 -3.43 -7.52
N SER A 60 -7.06 -3.44 -6.50
CA SER A 60 -8.01 -2.34 -6.27
C SER A 60 -7.39 -1.15 -5.53
N ASN A 61 -6.16 -1.27 -5.05
CA ASN A 61 -5.57 -0.26 -4.18
C ASN A 61 -4.17 0.17 -4.64
N ILE A 62 -3.94 0.16 -5.94
CA ILE A 62 -2.68 0.61 -6.54
C ILE A 62 -2.75 2.09 -6.82
N TYR A 63 -1.78 2.84 -6.31
CA TYR A 63 -1.69 4.30 -6.50
C TYR A 63 -0.32 4.69 -7.00
N GLN A 64 -0.23 5.84 -7.67
CA GLN A 64 1.01 6.34 -8.25
C GLN A 64 1.02 7.86 -8.24
N GLY A 65 2.20 8.45 -8.12
CA GLY A 65 2.37 9.90 -8.22
C GLY A 65 1.61 10.68 -7.16
N LEU A 66 0.95 11.75 -7.58
CA LEU A 66 0.21 12.63 -6.68
C LEU A 66 -0.92 11.90 -5.95
N GLU A 67 -1.61 11.00 -6.66
CA GLU A 67 -2.69 10.22 -6.03
C GLU A 67 -2.15 9.36 -4.89
N ALA A 68 -0.98 8.75 -5.06
CA ALA A 68 -0.34 7.97 -4.01
C ALA A 68 -0.01 8.85 -2.81
N LYS A 69 0.50 10.06 -3.04
CA LYS A 69 0.83 11.00 -1.97
C LYS A 69 -0.41 11.42 -1.18
N LEU A 70 -1.51 11.71 -1.88
CA LEU A 70 -2.76 12.09 -1.24
C LEU A 70 -3.34 10.93 -0.43
N LYS A 71 -3.30 9.73 -1.00
CA LYS A 71 -3.81 8.54 -0.32
C LYS A 71 -2.99 8.21 0.92
N LEU A 72 -1.68 8.39 0.85
CA LEU A 72 -0.78 8.19 1.99
C LEU A 72 -1.17 9.11 3.16
N GLN A 73 -1.50 10.37 2.88
CA GLN A 73 -1.89 11.31 3.93
C GLN A 73 -3.12 10.86 4.69
N THR A 74 -4.06 10.19 4.03
CA THR A 74 -5.26 9.68 4.69
C THR A 74 -5.03 8.35 5.39
N TRP A 75 -4.02 7.59 4.97
CA TRP A 75 -3.73 6.27 5.51
C TRP A 75 -2.84 6.30 6.75
N LYS A 76 -1.82 7.14 6.75
CA LYS A 76 -0.83 7.17 7.83
C LYS A 76 -1.42 7.64 9.16
N ARG A 77 -0.90 7.09 10.26
CA ARG A 77 -1.27 7.42 11.62
C ARG A 77 -0.06 7.90 12.45
N THR A 78 0.89 8.50 11.79
CA THR A 78 2.10 9.04 12.43
C THR A 78 2.07 10.56 12.51
#